data_3c98e6b5ff04de44b70297bae1c382d6
#
_entry.id   3c98e6b5ff04de44b70297bae1c382d6
#
_cell.length_a   1.000
_cell.length_b   1.000
_cell.length_c   1.000
_cell.angle_alpha   90.00
_cell.angle_beta   90.00
_cell.angle_gamma   90.00
#
_symmetry.space_group_name_H-M   'P 1'
#
loop_
_entity.id
_entity.type
_entity.pdbx_description
1 polymer ?
#
loop_
_entity_poly.entity_id
_entity_poly.type
_entity_poly.pdbx_seq_one_letter_code
_entity_poly.pdbx_strand_id
1 'polypeptide(L)'
;GSTWMGADAPLSDISEDKIIDFETVVRPVPQYDVNNPSMISQGPSICIFNKSDRQEVLASWIFAQYLITNDVQIPYSETEGYVPVTKKAGNSDEYREYLALGGSDDNEHYSIKIEATKLLLDNEDNTFVTPVFNGSASLRNAAGQLIENVVKSVRRKETVDESYMDNLFDKVIALYHLDDVSENSSQGALPTGSKVMLISICAAWLIMGIVLVMRKIKKERHCH
;
A
#
# COMPACT_ATOMS: atom_id res chain seq x y z
N GLY A 1 -2.02 7.02 6.94
CA GLY A 1 -1.46 8.35 6.99
C GLY A 1 -0.39 8.45 8.06
N SER A 2 0.55 9.37 7.89
CA SER A 2 1.61 9.56 8.87
C SER A 2 1.04 10.21 10.12
N THR A 3 1.28 9.61 11.25
CA THR A 3 0.79 10.09 12.56
C THR A 3 1.66 11.21 13.15
N TRP A 4 2.68 11.64 12.44
CA TRP A 4 3.61 12.68 12.88
C TRP A 4 3.60 13.88 11.94
N MET A 5 2.48 14.41 11.62
CA MET A 5 2.41 15.55 10.71
C MET A 5 2.98 16.82 11.37
N GLY A 6 4.18 17.17 10.91
CA GLY A 6 4.67 18.54 10.95
C GLY A 6 5.31 19.03 12.22
N ALA A 7 5.33 18.20 13.24
CA ALA A 7 5.73 18.70 14.53
C ALA A 7 7.25 18.84 14.74
N ASP A 8 8.04 18.07 14.00
CA ASP A 8 9.52 18.06 14.13
C ASP A 8 10.23 18.69 12.92
N ALA A 9 9.49 19.33 12.01
CA ALA A 9 10.15 20.07 10.94
C ALA A 9 10.96 21.22 11.56
N PRO A 10 12.26 21.33 11.27
CA PRO A 10 13.04 22.44 11.79
C PRO A 10 12.47 23.75 11.26
N LEU A 11 11.82 24.49 12.12
CA LEU A 11 11.26 25.82 11.84
C LEU A 11 12.38 26.91 11.85
N SER A 12 13.61 26.52 12.00
CA SER A 12 14.76 27.42 12.15
C SER A 12 14.92 28.43 11.03
N ASP A 13 14.38 28.13 9.84
CA ASP A 13 14.51 29.00 8.65
C ASP A 13 13.21 29.78 8.33
N ILE A 14 12.18 29.65 9.15
CA ILE A 14 10.92 30.35 8.97
C ILE A 14 10.80 31.47 10.00
N SER A 15 10.59 32.71 9.55
CA SER A 15 10.35 33.84 10.45
C SER A 15 9.06 33.60 11.24
N GLU A 16 9.06 33.95 12.54
CA GLU A 16 7.94 33.70 13.46
C GLU A 16 6.60 34.29 12.97
N ASP A 17 6.63 35.42 12.24
CA ASP A 17 5.45 36.04 11.63
C ASP A 17 4.82 35.23 10.47
N LYS A 18 5.49 34.17 10.01
CA LYS A 18 5.00 33.25 8.97
C LYS A 18 4.55 31.90 9.50
N ILE A 19 4.72 31.66 10.79
CA ILE A 19 4.25 30.44 11.42
C ILE A 19 2.74 30.54 11.57
N ILE A 20 2.02 29.62 10.95
CA ILE A 20 0.57 29.48 11.12
C ILE A 20 0.36 28.55 12.30
N ASP A 21 -0.21 29.08 13.36
CA ASP A 21 -0.64 28.28 14.49
C ASP A 21 -1.89 27.47 14.10
N PHE A 22 -1.85 26.15 14.31
CA PHE A 22 -2.96 25.27 14.02
C PHE A 22 -3.01 24.10 15.02
N GLU A 23 -4.21 23.68 15.34
CA GLU A 23 -4.47 22.53 16.17
C GLU A 23 -4.61 21.27 15.28
N THR A 24 -3.92 20.18 15.66
CA THR A 24 -4.08 18.87 15.02
C THR A 24 -5.04 18.03 15.84
N VAL A 25 -6.07 17.51 15.21
CA VAL A 25 -7.05 16.63 15.84
C VAL A 25 -7.12 15.29 15.14
N VAL A 26 -7.28 14.22 15.92
CA VAL A 26 -7.47 12.86 15.42
C VAL A 26 -8.97 12.58 15.30
N ARG A 27 -9.40 12.07 14.15
CA ARG A 27 -10.78 11.68 13.89
C ARG A 27 -10.83 10.40 13.08
N PRO A 28 -11.89 9.58 13.24
CA PRO A 28 -12.12 8.43 12.36
C PRO A 28 -12.24 8.87 10.90
N VAL A 29 -11.81 7.99 10.00
CA VAL A 29 -12.05 8.18 8.56
C VAL A 29 -13.57 8.21 8.32
N PRO A 30 -14.09 9.14 7.50
CA PRO A 30 -15.50 9.15 7.13
C PRO A 30 -15.95 7.79 6.60
N GLN A 31 -17.09 7.32 7.07
CA GLN A 31 -17.67 6.02 6.74
C GLN A 31 -18.97 6.23 5.97
N TYR A 32 -19.26 5.35 5.01
CA TYR A 32 -20.55 5.30 4.34
C TYR A 32 -21.65 4.85 5.31
N ASP A 33 -21.39 3.81 6.10
CA ASP A 33 -22.23 3.35 7.20
C ASP A 33 -21.48 3.46 8.53
N VAL A 34 -21.89 4.41 9.35
CA VAL A 34 -21.27 4.66 10.67
C VAL A 34 -21.57 3.54 11.68
N ASN A 35 -22.61 2.74 11.45
CA ASN A 35 -22.97 1.63 12.31
C ASN A 35 -22.20 0.34 11.96
N ASN A 36 -21.58 0.30 10.78
CA ASN A 36 -20.78 -0.81 10.31
C ASN A 36 -19.47 -0.27 9.69
N PRO A 37 -18.60 0.35 10.49
CA PRO A 37 -17.39 0.97 10.00
C PRO A 37 -16.43 -0.09 9.44
N SER A 38 -15.71 0.26 8.38
CA SER A 38 -14.69 -0.59 7.78
C SER A 38 -13.43 0.20 7.47
N MET A 39 -12.29 -0.35 7.80
CA MET A 39 -11.00 0.28 7.62
C MET A 39 -10.01 -0.68 6.97
N ILE A 40 -9.26 -0.19 5.99
CA ILE A 40 -8.24 -1.01 5.33
C ILE A 40 -7.06 -1.18 6.28
N SER A 41 -6.69 -2.43 6.56
CA SER A 41 -5.42 -2.75 7.22
C SER A 41 -4.29 -2.57 6.22
N GLN A 42 -3.43 -1.59 6.46
CA GLN A 42 -2.24 -1.32 5.64
C GLN A 42 -1.00 -1.23 6.51
N GLY A 43 0.09 -1.79 6.01
CA GLY A 43 1.37 -1.74 6.70
C GLY A 43 2.45 -2.49 5.92
N PRO A 44 3.72 -2.32 6.27
CA PRO A 44 4.80 -3.11 5.73
C PRO A 44 4.61 -4.58 6.13
N SER A 45 4.98 -5.48 5.23
CA SER A 45 4.91 -6.92 5.44
C SER A 45 6.27 -7.56 5.19
N ILE A 46 6.54 -8.66 5.90
CA ILE A 46 7.73 -9.46 5.69
C ILE A 46 7.34 -10.72 4.94
N CYS A 47 8.01 -10.98 3.83
CA CYS A 47 7.84 -12.19 3.04
C CYS A 47 9.13 -13.00 3.08
N ILE A 48 9.00 -14.30 3.36
CA ILE A 48 10.11 -15.25 3.31
C ILE A 48 10.03 -16.00 1.99
N PHE A 49 11.04 -15.83 1.15
CA PHE A 49 11.12 -16.53 -0.13
C PHE A 49 11.55 -17.98 0.09
N ASN A 50 10.91 -18.89 -0.62
CA ASN A 50 11.34 -20.28 -0.67
C ASN A 50 12.64 -20.36 -1.49
N LYS A 51 13.69 -20.94 -0.89
CA LYS A 51 15.00 -21.15 -1.51
C LYS A 51 15.35 -22.63 -1.48
N SER A 52 16.30 -23.04 -2.32
CA SER A 52 16.83 -24.41 -2.33
C SER A 52 17.57 -24.74 -1.04
N ASP A 53 18.25 -23.78 -0.45
CA ASP A 53 18.90 -23.92 0.85
C ASP A 53 17.87 -23.73 1.98
N ARG A 54 17.55 -24.83 2.66
CA ARG A 54 16.62 -24.83 3.78
C ARG A 54 17.18 -24.11 5.02
N GLN A 55 18.50 -24.03 5.18
CA GLN A 55 19.09 -23.33 6.32
C GLN A 55 18.90 -21.82 6.20
N GLU A 56 19.00 -21.26 4.98
CA GLU A 56 18.69 -19.85 4.74
C GLU A 56 17.23 -19.52 5.02
N VAL A 57 16.31 -20.40 4.63
CA VAL A 57 14.87 -20.23 4.92
C VAL A 57 14.61 -20.28 6.42
N LEU A 58 15.24 -21.23 7.14
CA LEU A 58 15.12 -21.33 8.60
C LEU A 58 15.70 -20.10 9.31
N ALA A 59 16.86 -19.62 8.89
CA ALA A 59 17.46 -18.41 9.44
C ALA A 59 16.56 -17.18 9.25
N SER A 60 15.97 -17.05 8.05
CA SER A 60 14.99 -16.00 7.75
C SER A 60 13.74 -16.10 8.63
N TRP A 61 13.26 -17.32 8.88
CA TRP A 61 12.14 -17.57 9.78
C TRP A 61 12.46 -17.18 11.22
N ILE A 62 13.64 -17.57 11.74
CA ILE A 62 14.08 -17.20 13.09
C ILE A 62 14.19 -15.68 13.22
N PHE A 63 14.73 -15.00 12.20
CA PHE A 63 14.78 -13.55 12.19
C PHE A 63 13.38 -12.92 12.20
N ALA A 64 12.44 -13.44 11.40
CA ALA A 64 11.06 -12.98 11.43
C ALA A 64 10.40 -13.19 12.81
N GLN A 65 10.70 -14.32 13.48
CA GLN A 65 10.24 -14.57 14.85
C GLN A 65 10.82 -13.55 15.86
N TYR A 66 12.07 -13.16 15.69
CA TYR A 66 12.68 -12.13 16.54
C TYR A 66 11.98 -10.77 16.37
N LEU A 67 11.61 -10.39 15.13
CA LEU A 67 10.94 -9.13 14.85
C LEU A 67 9.54 -9.01 15.49
N ILE A 68 8.90 -10.12 15.82
CA ILE A 68 7.60 -10.13 16.51
C ILE A 68 7.71 -10.33 18.03
N THR A 69 8.92 -10.22 18.61
CA THR A 69 9.10 -10.17 20.06
C THR A 69 8.67 -8.82 20.62
N ASN A 70 8.30 -8.75 21.90
CA ASN A 70 7.96 -7.49 22.55
C ASN A 70 9.11 -6.49 22.49
N ASP A 71 10.34 -6.97 22.71
CA ASP A 71 11.57 -6.15 22.74
C ASP A 71 11.81 -5.39 21.41
N VAL A 72 11.23 -5.88 20.31
CA VAL A 72 11.32 -5.22 18.99
C VAL A 72 10.04 -4.44 18.67
N GLN A 73 8.87 -5.04 18.86
CA GLN A 73 7.61 -4.43 18.46
C GLN A 73 7.26 -3.18 19.25
N ILE A 74 7.50 -3.17 20.56
CA ILE A 74 7.10 -2.06 21.42
C ILE A 74 7.92 -0.81 21.08
N PRO A 75 9.27 -0.82 21.14
CA PRO A 75 10.06 0.36 20.76
C PRO A 75 9.79 0.82 19.33
N TYR A 76 9.58 -0.11 18.39
CA TYR A 76 9.24 0.24 17.02
C TYR A 76 7.89 0.97 16.90
N SER A 77 6.89 0.50 17.63
CA SER A 77 5.57 1.14 17.68
C SER A 77 5.64 2.54 18.29
N GLU A 78 6.49 2.74 19.29
CA GLU A 78 6.68 4.03 19.93
C GLU A 78 7.34 5.06 19.00
N THR A 79 8.28 4.64 18.15
CA THR A 79 9.05 5.56 17.29
C THR A 79 8.33 5.88 15.99
N GLU A 80 7.78 4.88 15.30
CA GLU A 80 7.31 5.02 13.91
C GLU A 80 5.78 5.20 13.78
N GLY A 81 5.03 5.16 14.88
CA GLY A 81 3.57 5.29 14.86
C GLY A 81 2.86 4.08 14.26
N TYR A 82 3.49 2.92 14.34
CA TYR A 82 2.86 1.63 14.08
C TYR A 82 2.23 1.07 15.35
N VAL A 83 1.48 -0.01 15.21
CA VAL A 83 0.92 -0.75 16.34
C VAL A 83 1.56 -2.13 16.43
N PRO A 84 1.70 -2.71 17.62
CA PRO A 84 2.16 -4.07 17.76
C PRO A 84 1.25 -5.05 17.03
N VAL A 85 1.82 -6.02 16.31
CA VAL A 85 1.05 -7.01 15.55
C VAL A 85 0.65 -8.23 16.40
N THR A 86 1.16 -8.33 17.62
CA THR A 86 0.81 -9.42 18.53
C THR A 86 -0.01 -8.93 19.70
N LYS A 87 -1.05 -9.67 20.09
CA LYS A 87 -1.84 -9.38 21.28
C LYS A 87 -0.99 -9.36 22.57
N LYS A 88 0.08 -10.14 22.61
CA LYS A 88 1.01 -10.15 23.74
C LYS A 88 1.70 -8.80 23.91
N ALA A 89 2.21 -8.22 22.84
CA ALA A 89 2.85 -6.90 22.89
C ALA A 89 1.82 -5.78 23.13
N GLY A 90 0.70 -5.79 22.43
CA GLY A 90 -0.36 -4.79 22.60
C GLY A 90 -0.99 -4.77 23.98
N ASN A 91 -0.97 -5.89 24.71
CA ASN A 91 -1.49 -6.00 26.09
C ASN A 91 -0.40 -5.95 27.16
N SER A 92 0.86 -5.71 26.81
CA SER A 92 1.94 -5.59 27.79
C SER A 92 1.80 -4.33 28.64
N ASP A 93 2.30 -4.39 29.87
CA ASP A 93 2.26 -3.24 30.78
C ASP A 93 3.10 -2.08 30.22
N GLU A 94 4.26 -2.38 29.64
CA GLU A 94 5.15 -1.42 28.98
C GLU A 94 4.42 -0.62 27.89
N TYR A 95 3.70 -1.29 27.00
CA TYR A 95 2.97 -0.62 25.94
C TYR A 95 1.76 0.17 26.45
N ARG A 96 1.11 -0.31 27.51
CA ARG A 96 0.04 0.42 28.21
C ARG A 96 0.55 1.69 28.88
N GLU A 97 1.74 1.63 29.51
CA GLU A 97 2.40 2.81 30.08
C GLU A 97 2.70 3.84 29.00
N TYR A 98 3.21 3.42 27.84
CA TYR A 98 3.39 4.31 26.68
C TYR A 98 2.05 4.97 26.26
N LEU A 99 0.99 4.19 26.10
CA LEU A 99 -0.32 4.72 25.73
C LEU A 99 -0.92 5.67 26.80
N ALA A 100 -0.52 5.53 28.05
CA ALA A 100 -0.95 6.41 29.11
C ALA A 100 -0.30 7.82 29.06
N LEU A 101 0.79 7.98 28.30
CA LEU A 101 1.43 9.30 28.10
C LEU A 101 0.60 10.24 27.23
N GLY A 102 -0.47 9.78 26.59
CA GLY A 102 -1.38 10.60 25.80
C GLY A 102 -2.02 11.70 26.65
N GLY A 103 -1.87 12.95 26.20
CA GLY A 103 -2.37 14.13 26.94
C GLY A 103 -1.38 14.70 27.96
N SER A 104 -0.13 14.21 28.03
CA SER A 104 0.91 14.89 28.80
C SER A 104 1.42 16.10 28.00
N ASP A 105 1.48 17.26 28.65
CA ASP A 105 1.87 18.53 28.03
C ASP A 105 3.35 18.61 27.63
N ASP A 106 4.15 17.63 28.01
CA ASP A 106 5.60 17.64 27.80
C ASP A 106 6.00 17.32 26.35
N ASN A 107 5.06 16.78 25.55
CA ASN A 107 5.34 16.46 24.16
C ASN A 107 4.05 16.38 23.32
N GLU A 108 3.71 17.47 22.65
CA GLU A 108 2.52 17.57 21.78
C GLU A 108 2.45 16.46 20.71
N HIS A 109 3.60 15.96 20.29
CA HIS A 109 3.69 14.93 19.25
C HIS A 109 3.27 13.57 19.77
N TYR A 110 3.61 13.25 21.00
CA TYR A 110 3.18 11.99 21.61
C TYR A 110 1.67 11.97 21.83
N SER A 111 1.06 13.07 22.19
CA SER A 111 -0.38 13.12 22.40
C SER A 111 -1.15 12.73 21.14
N ILE A 112 -0.89 13.40 20.02
CA ILE A 112 -1.57 13.14 18.73
C ILE A 112 -1.29 11.72 18.22
N LYS A 113 -0.04 11.27 18.32
CA LYS A 113 0.39 9.95 17.91
C LYS A 113 -0.29 8.85 18.72
N ILE A 114 -0.36 9.04 20.04
CA ILE A 114 -1.01 8.10 20.95
C ILE A 114 -2.53 8.10 20.73
N GLU A 115 -3.16 9.24 20.49
CA GLU A 115 -4.58 9.31 20.15
C GLU A 115 -4.89 8.56 18.85
N ALA A 116 -4.07 8.75 17.81
CA ALA A 116 -4.21 8.03 16.55
C ALA A 116 -4.03 6.53 16.72
N THR A 117 -3.06 6.12 17.56
CA THR A 117 -2.81 4.73 17.90
C THR A 117 -3.98 4.11 18.66
N LYS A 118 -4.52 4.80 19.65
CA LYS A 118 -5.71 4.34 20.40
C LYS A 118 -6.91 4.19 19.48
N LEU A 119 -7.16 5.17 18.62
CA LEU A 119 -8.25 5.09 17.65
C LEU A 119 -8.12 3.89 16.73
N LEU A 120 -6.90 3.54 16.30
CA LEU A 120 -6.64 2.37 15.50
C LEU A 120 -6.90 1.07 16.27
N LEU A 121 -6.39 0.98 17.51
CA LEU A 121 -6.57 -0.21 18.36
C LEU A 121 -8.06 -0.43 18.72
N ASP A 122 -8.79 0.63 19.01
CA ASP A 122 -10.23 0.56 19.32
C ASP A 122 -11.07 0.10 18.10
N ASN A 123 -10.51 0.15 16.90
CA ASN A 123 -11.15 -0.25 15.66
C ASN A 123 -10.45 -1.45 14.97
N GLU A 124 -9.63 -2.20 15.67
CA GLU A 124 -8.91 -3.36 15.12
C GLU A 124 -9.87 -4.37 14.48
N ASP A 125 -10.99 -4.66 15.14
CA ASP A 125 -12.00 -5.61 14.68
C ASP A 125 -12.75 -5.12 13.42
N ASN A 126 -12.69 -3.84 13.12
CA ASN A 126 -13.29 -3.23 11.93
C ASN A 126 -12.32 -3.18 10.75
N THR A 127 -11.16 -3.79 10.87
CA THR A 127 -10.15 -3.80 9.79
C THR A 127 -10.36 -4.95 8.82
N PHE A 128 -10.04 -4.71 7.56
CA PHE A 128 -10.02 -5.75 6.54
C PHE A 128 -8.78 -5.63 5.64
N VAL A 129 -8.36 -6.75 5.07
CA VAL A 129 -7.31 -6.80 4.07
C VAL A 129 -7.96 -6.69 2.69
N THR A 130 -7.45 -5.78 1.86
CA THR A 130 -7.94 -5.64 0.49
C THR A 130 -7.78 -6.95 -0.28
N PRO A 131 -8.84 -7.52 -0.84
CA PRO A 131 -8.74 -8.74 -1.61
C PRO A 131 -7.86 -8.55 -2.85
N VAL A 132 -7.07 -9.57 -3.17
CA VAL A 132 -6.21 -9.58 -4.35
C VAL A 132 -6.89 -10.43 -5.42
N PHE A 133 -7.25 -9.78 -6.53
CA PHE A 133 -7.85 -10.42 -7.69
C PHE A 133 -7.44 -9.68 -8.97
N ASN A 134 -7.67 -10.30 -10.12
CA ASN A 134 -7.44 -9.63 -11.40
C ASN A 134 -8.37 -8.41 -11.51
N GLY A 135 -7.77 -7.21 -11.67
CA GLY A 135 -8.53 -5.95 -11.68
C GLY A 135 -8.54 -5.21 -10.34
N SER A 136 -8.01 -5.76 -9.25
CA SER A 136 -7.97 -5.07 -7.96
C SER A 136 -7.25 -3.71 -8.03
N ALA A 137 -6.20 -3.60 -8.83
CA ALA A 137 -5.50 -2.34 -9.07
C ALA A 137 -6.37 -1.35 -9.84
N SER A 138 -7.10 -1.81 -10.87
CA SER A 138 -8.05 -0.99 -11.64
C SER A 138 -9.17 -0.47 -10.75
N LEU A 139 -9.75 -1.31 -9.91
CA LEU A 139 -10.81 -0.92 -8.96
C LEU A 139 -10.32 0.13 -7.97
N ARG A 140 -9.11 -0.01 -7.43
CA ARG A 140 -8.51 0.98 -6.53
C ARG A 140 -8.28 2.32 -7.22
N ASN A 141 -7.75 2.30 -8.45
CA ASN A 141 -7.54 3.51 -9.23
C ASN A 141 -8.87 4.18 -9.59
N ALA A 142 -9.89 3.40 -9.94
CA ALA A 142 -11.24 3.89 -10.22
C ALA A 142 -11.84 4.62 -9.01
N ALA A 143 -11.74 4.04 -7.81
CA ALA A 143 -12.20 4.67 -6.58
C ALA A 143 -11.48 6.01 -6.31
N GLY A 144 -10.16 6.05 -6.49
CA GLY A 144 -9.39 7.29 -6.40
C GLY A 144 -9.83 8.35 -7.41
N GLN A 145 -10.08 7.93 -8.66
CA GLN A 145 -10.55 8.81 -9.73
C GLN A 145 -11.94 9.41 -9.46
N LEU A 146 -12.85 8.62 -8.88
CA LEU A 146 -14.18 9.12 -8.47
C LEU A 146 -14.03 10.26 -7.46
N ILE A 147 -13.28 10.04 -6.39
CA ILE A 147 -13.04 11.04 -5.34
C ILE A 147 -12.39 12.31 -5.93
N GLU A 148 -11.36 12.12 -6.74
CA GLU A 148 -10.62 13.24 -7.34
C GLU A 148 -11.52 14.11 -8.24
N ASN A 149 -12.36 13.48 -9.07
CA ASN A 149 -13.28 14.21 -9.95
C ASN A 149 -14.33 14.98 -9.15
N VAL A 150 -14.92 14.37 -8.14
CA VAL A 150 -15.89 15.07 -7.26
C VAL A 150 -15.24 16.27 -6.60
N VAL A 151 -14.04 16.12 -6.02
CA VAL A 151 -13.30 17.23 -5.39
C VAL A 151 -13.01 18.35 -6.40
N LYS A 152 -12.61 18.00 -7.63
CA LYS A 152 -12.36 18.98 -8.69
C LYS A 152 -13.62 19.75 -9.08
N SER A 153 -14.76 19.06 -9.23
CA SER A 153 -16.03 19.69 -9.59
C SER A 153 -16.54 20.61 -8.46
N VAL A 154 -16.46 20.18 -7.21
CA VAL A 154 -16.79 21.02 -6.06
C VAL A 154 -15.92 22.28 -6.00
N ARG A 155 -14.60 22.16 -6.22
CA ARG A 155 -13.69 23.31 -6.28
C ARG A 155 -14.02 24.28 -7.41
N ARG A 156 -14.55 23.79 -8.52
CA ARG A 156 -15.01 24.61 -9.67
C ARG A 156 -16.42 25.17 -9.46
N LYS A 157 -17.06 24.87 -8.33
CA LYS A 157 -18.44 25.24 -8.02
C LYS A 157 -19.44 24.67 -9.02
N GLU A 158 -19.14 23.52 -9.59
CA GLU A 158 -20.06 22.74 -10.41
C GLU A 158 -21.08 22.02 -9.51
N THR A 159 -22.28 21.79 -10.04
CA THR A 159 -23.29 21.03 -9.30
C THR A 159 -22.91 19.56 -9.26
N VAL A 160 -22.79 19.00 -8.06
CA VAL A 160 -22.56 17.57 -7.83
C VAL A 160 -23.86 16.98 -7.28
N ASP A 161 -24.72 16.57 -8.17
CA ASP A 161 -26.01 15.91 -7.88
C ASP A 161 -25.95 14.42 -8.21
N GLU A 162 -27.07 13.72 -8.01
CA GLU A 162 -27.18 12.30 -8.27
C GLU A 162 -26.90 11.97 -9.76
N SER A 163 -27.44 12.78 -10.67
CA SER A 163 -27.20 12.61 -12.12
C SER A 163 -25.74 12.77 -12.50
N TYR A 164 -25.05 13.73 -11.86
CA TYR A 164 -23.60 13.88 -12.01
C TYR A 164 -22.85 12.63 -11.51
N MET A 165 -23.24 12.11 -10.36
CA MET A 165 -22.59 10.92 -9.76
C MET A 165 -22.80 9.67 -10.62
N ASP A 166 -24.00 9.43 -11.12
CA ASP A 166 -24.29 8.31 -12.04
C ASP A 166 -23.45 8.39 -13.32
N ASN A 167 -23.44 9.55 -13.96
CA ASN A 167 -22.63 9.77 -15.16
C ASN A 167 -21.13 9.60 -14.92
N LEU A 168 -20.65 10.05 -13.76
CA LEU A 168 -19.24 9.90 -13.41
C LEU A 168 -18.90 8.43 -13.14
N PHE A 169 -19.78 7.72 -12.45
CA PHE A 169 -19.65 6.30 -12.14
C PHE A 169 -19.58 5.46 -13.42
N ASP A 170 -20.52 5.65 -14.33
CA ASP A 170 -20.56 4.93 -15.61
C ASP A 170 -19.28 5.19 -16.45
N LYS A 171 -18.82 6.44 -16.48
CA LYS A 171 -17.58 6.78 -17.18
C LYS A 171 -16.34 6.11 -16.56
N VAL A 172 -16.31 6.03 -15.24
CA VAL A 172 -15.18 5.40 -14.53
C VAL A 172 -15.20 3.89 -14.71
N ILE A 173 -16.37 3.25 -14.64
CA ILE A 173 -16.53 1.81 -14.92
C ILE A 173 -16.03 1.51 -16.33
N ALA A 174 -16.50 2.25 -17.33
CA ALA A 174 -16.08 2.04 -18.71
C ALA A 174 -14.57 2.30 -18.94
N LEU A 175 -14.01 3.33 -18.30
CA LEU A 175 -12.59 3.66 -18.41
C LEU A 175 -11.66 2.57 -17.85
N TYR A 176 -12.05 1.96 -16.76
CA TYR A 176 -11.26 0.95 -16.06
C TYR A 176 -11.69 -0.49 -16.38
N HIS A 177 -12.66 -0.66 -17.28
CA HIS A 177 -13.21 -1.96 -17.69
C HIS A 177 -13.64 -2.82 -16.48
N LEU A 178 -14.33 -2.21 -15.52
CA LEU A 178 -14.74 -2.90 -14.29
C LEU A 178 -15.90 -3.86 -14.51
N ASP A 179 -16.67 -3.67 -15.55
CA ASP A 179 -17.74 -4.56 -16.04
C ASP A 179 -17.19 -5.85 -16.68
N ASP A 180 -15.95 -5.80 -17.20
CA ASP A 180 -15.27 -6.96 -17.78
C ASP A 180 -14.56 -7.85 -16.74
N VAL A 181 -14.59 -7.47 -15.45
CA VAL A 181 -14.02 -8.26 -14.35
C VAL A 181 -14.93 -9.45 -14.06
N SER A 182 -14.89 -10.46 -14.93
CA SER A 182 -15.57 -11.71 -14.69
C SER A 182 -14.88 -12.53 -13.59
N GLU A 183 -15.66 -13.19 -12.73
CA GLU A 183 -15.16 -14.10 -11.68
C GLU A 183 -14.31 -15.26 -12.22
N ASN A 184 -14.39 -15.53 -13.51
CA ASN A 184 -13.60 -16.52 -14.23
C ASN A 184 -12.52 -15.85 -15.09
N SER A 185 -11.44 -15.44 -14.47
CA SER A 185 -10.23 -15.00 -15.17
C SER A 185 -9.38 -16.18 -15.71
N SER A 186 -9.98 -17.21 -16.27
CA SER A 186 -9.26 -17.99 -17.23
C SER A 186 -9.08 -17.06 -18.45
N GLN A 187 -7.95 -16.41 -18.54
CA GLN A 187 -7.56 -15.74 -19.78
C GLN A 187 -7.65 -16.82 -20.85
N GLY A 188 -8.69 -16.71 -21.67
CA GLY A 188 -8.92 -17.66 -22.76
C GLY A 188 -7.67 -17.83 -23.61
N ALA A 189 -7.63 -18.86 -24.45
CA ALA A 189 -6.49 -19.12 -25.31
C ALA A 189 -6.08 -17.83 -26.03
N LEU A 190 -4.79 -17.52 -26.01
CA LEU A 190 -4.20 -16.34 -26.67
C LEU A 190 -4.81 -16.14 -28.06
N PRO A 191 -5.24 -14.93 -28.42
CA PRO A 191 -5.73 -14.62 -29.76
C PRO A 191 -4.74 -15.07 -30.84
N THR A 192 -5.25 -15.52 -31.97
CA THR A 192 -4.41 -16.04 -33.07
C THR A 192 -3.32 -15.05 -33.49
N GLY A 193 -3.62 -13.76 -33.52
CA GLY A 193 -2.64 -12.70 -33.82
C GLY A 193 -1.49 -12.65 -32.81
N SER A 194 -1.78 -12.77 -31.52
CA SER A 194 -0.76 -12.81 -30.46
C SER A 194 0.11 -14.07 -30.53
N LYS A 195 -0.47 -15.21 -30.88
CA LYS A 195 0.30 -16.45 -31.12
C LYS A 195 1.26 -16.31 -32.28
N VAL A 196 0.79 -15.76 -33.41
CA VAL A 196 1.63 -15.51 -34.58
C VAL A 196 2.76 -14.56 -34.25
N MET A 197 2.47 -13.47 -33.52
CA MET A 197 3.50 -12.51 -33.11
C MET A 197 4.56 -13.15 -32.20
N LEU A 198 4.13 -13.95 -31.22
CA LEU A 198 5.04 -14.67 -30.32
C LEU A 198 5.94 -15.65 -31.07
N ILE A 199 5.37 -16.44 -31.99
CA ILE A 199 6.12 -17.38 -32.83
C ILE A 199 7.14 -16.63 -33.71
N SER A 200 6.74 -15.50 -34.29
CA SER A 200 7.64 -14.67 -35.13
C SER A 200 8.82 -14.14 -34.32
N ILE A 201 8.59 -13.67 -33.10
CA ILE A 201 9.65 -13.19 -32.22
C ILE A 201 10.60 -14.34 -31.85
N CYS A 202 10.08 -15.50 -31.48
CA CYS A 202 10.90 -16.65 -31.19
C CYS A 202 11.73 -17.11 -32.39
N ALA A 203 11.16 -17.13 -33.58
CA ALA A 203 11.88 -17.47 -34.83
C ALA A 203 13.00 -16.45 -35.11
N ALA A 204 12.75 -15.15 -34.95
CA ALA A 204 13.76 -14.11 -35.11
C ALA A 204 14.95 -14.29 -34.15
N TRP A 205 14.67 -14.61 -32.89
CA TRP A 205 15.72 -14.90 -31.90
C TRP A 205 16.54 -16.16 -32.26
N LEU A 206 15.90 -17.21 -32.73
CA LEU A 206 16.58 -18.42 -33.17
C LEU A 206 17.51 -18.15 -34.37
N ILE A 207 17.02 -17.40 -35.37
CA ILE A 207 17.83 -17.02 -36.55
C ILE A 207 19.03 -16.18 -36.10
N MET A 208 18.83 -15.23 -35.23
CA MET A 208 19.92 -14.40 -34.69
C MET A 208 20.96 -15.25 -33.95
N GLY A 209 20.52 -16.20 -33.12
CA GLY A 209 21.39 -17.13 -32.43
C GLY A 209 22.23 -17.96 -33.40
N ILE A 210 21.61 -18.54 -34.47
CA ILE A 210 22.30 -19.32 -35.49
C ILE A 210 23.35 -18.46 -36.22
N VAL A 211 23.01 -17.22 -36.60
CA VAL A 211 23.95 -16.29 -37.25
C VAL A 211 25.14 -15.98 -36.35
N LEU A 212 24.93 -15.77 -35.07
CA LEU A 212 26.01 -15.48 -34.11
C LEU A 212 26.93 -16.71 -33.96
N VAL A 213 26.38 -17.91 -33.86
CA VAL A 213 27.18 -19.17 -33.79
C VAL A 213 27.98 -19.37 -35.07
N MET A 214 27.35 -19.20 -36.23
CA MET A 214 28.05 -19.34 -37.54
C MET A 214 29.19 -18.32 -37.69
N ARG A 215 28.96 -17.06 -37.24
CA ARG A 215 30.04 -16.06 -37.24
C ARG A 215 31.19 -16.40 -36.32
N LYS A 216 30.91 -16.98 -35.17
CA LYS A 216 31.94 -17.42 -34.22
C LYS A 216 32.77 -18.58 -34.83
N ILE A 217 32.11 -19.61 -35.38
CA ILE A 217 32.77 -20.74 -36.03
C ILE A 217 33.62 -20.29 -37.24
N LYS A 218 33.10 -19.34 -38.05
CA LYS A 218 33.85 -18.79 -39.19
C LYS A 218 35.09 -18.03 -38.75
N LYS A 219 35.00 -17.28 -37.64
CA LYS A 219 36.13 -16.55 -37.06
C LYS A 219 37.21 -17.50 -36.55
N GLU A 220 36.84 -18.58 -35.88
CA GLU A 220 37.80 -19.60 -35.40
C GLU A 220 38.51 -20.35 -36.53
N ARG A 221 37.81 -20.60 -37.66
CA ARG A 221 38.42 -21.23 -38.87
C ARG A 221 39.39 -20.35 -39.64
N HIS A 222 39.38 -19.01 -39.43
CA HIS A 222 40.32 -18.09 -40.07
C HIS A 222 41.54 -17.76 -39.20
N CYS A 223 41.55 -18.23 -37.95
CA CYS A 223 42.68 -18.08 -37.05
C CYS A 223 43.58 -19.31 -36.97
N HIS A 224 43.33 -20.35 -37.77
CA HIS A 224 44.17 -21.49 -38.04
C HIS A 224 44.58 -21.47 -39.54
#